data_fcdc9727f7c4baa9a00425ee987c510f
#
_entry.id   fcdc9727f7c4baa9a00425ee987c510f
#
_cell.length_a   1.000
_cell.length_b   1.000
_cell.length_c   1.000
_cell.angle_alpha   90.00
_cell.angle_beta   90.00
_cell.angle_gamma   90.00
#
_symmetry.space_group_name_H-M   'P 1'
#
loop_
_entity.id
_entity.type
_entity.pdbx_description
1 polymer ?
#
loop_
_entity_poly.entity_id
_entity_poly.type
_entity_poly.pdbx_seq_one_letter_code
_entity_poly.pdbx_strand_id
1 'polypeptide(L)'
;YLDCISPLAGGFPAVASAVDVGSGAGFPGIPLAIMLPGMRFTLMDALGKRVDFLRTVIDRLGLNAVALHLRAEDAARQEDLREGFDLAVARAVAPMNVLCEYLLPLVKVGGHMLALKGPGVDEELAQAENALQLLGGKVERVQPLVIPGRDWDHRAAWIAKTAPTPRKY
;
A
#
# COMPACT_ATOMS: atom_id res chain seq x y z
N TYR A 1 -11.23 -8.74 -6.46
CA TYR A 1 -10.68 -7.88 -7.53
C TYR A 1 -11.29 -6.49 -7.48
N LEU A 2 -12.62 -6.37 -7.46
CA LEU A 2 -13.31 -5.07 -7.47
C LEU A 2 -12.96 -4.22 -6.24
N ASP A 3 -12.80 -4.83 -5.08
CA ASP A 3 -12.37 -4.17 -3.84
C ASP A 3 -10.98 -3.52 -3.95
N CYS A 4 -10.09 -4.10 -4.77
CA CYS A 4 -8.75 -3.55 -4.99
C CYS A 4 -8.75 -2.27 -5.83
N ILE A 5 -9.66 -2.16 -6.80
CA ILE A 5 -9.75 -1.01 -7.71
C ILE A 5 -10.82 0.02 -7.29
N SER A 6 -11.69 -0.33 -6.35
CA SER A 6 -12.73 0.55 -5.82
C SER A 6 -12.20 1.91 -5.28
N PRO A 7 -10.98 2.00 -4.69
CA PRO A 7 -10.40 3.27 -4.29
C PRO A 7 -10.26 4.28 -5.44
N LEU A 8 -10.16 3.82 -6.70
CA LEU A 8 -10.02 4.68 -7.87
C LEU A 8 -11.24 5.59 -8.08
N ALA A 9 -12.44 5.12 -7.69
CA ALA A 9 -13.67 5.89 -7.83
C ALA A 9 -13.76 7.09 -6.87
N GLY A 10 -13.00 7.11 -5.78
CA GLY A 10 -13.05 8.12 -4.72
C GLY A 10 -11.98 9.21 -4.79
N GLY A 11 -11.39 9.44 -5.96
CA GLY A 11 -10.31 10.42 -6.12
C GLY A 11 -8.94 9.83 -5.80
N PHE A 12 -8.43 9.01 -6.70
CA PHE A 12 -7.08 8.46 -6.61
C PHE A 12 -6.05 9.54 -7.00
N PRO A 13 -4.97 9.73 -6.24
CA PRO A 13 -3.97 10.74 -6.56
C PRO A 13 -3.24 10.41 -7.87
N ALA A 14 -2.88 11.45 -8.63
CA ALA A 14 -2.01 11.30 -9.80
C ALA A 14 -0.56 11.12 -9.30
N VAL A 15 -0.08 9.89 -9.23
CA VAL A 15 1.25 9.51 -8.73
C VAL A 15 1.98 8.66 -9.75
N ALA A 16 3.31 8.71 -9.74
CA ALA A 16 4.15 8.03 -10.73
C ALA A 16 4.59 6.63 -10.28
N SER A 17 4.69 6.39 -8.98
CA SER A 17 5.22 5.15 -8.43
C SER A 17 4.42 4.66 -7.21
N ALA A 18 4.24 3.34 -7.14
CA ALA A 18 3.63 2.69 -6.00
C ALA A 18 4.38 1.43 -5.56
N VAL A 19 4.35 1.13 -4.26
CA VAL A 19 4.76 -0.15 -3.71
C VAL A 19 3.56 -0.85 -3.06
N ASP A 20 3.35 -2.13 -3.39
CA ASP A 20 2.40 -3.02 -2.73
C ASP A 20 3.15 -3.91 -1.75
N VAL A 21 2.94 -3.72 -0.47
CA VAL A 21 3.67 -4.42 0.60
C VAL A 21 2.88 -5.63 1.09
N GLY A 22 3.52 -6.80 1.01
CA GLY A 22 2.85 -8.06 1.30
C GLY A 22 1.86 -8.43 0.21
N SER A 23 2.25 -8.28 -1.05
CA SER A 23 1.40 -8.46 -2.24
C SER A 23 0.70 -9.82 -2.31
N GLY A 24 1.28 -10.87 -1.73
CA GLY A 24 0.71 -12.21 -1.72
C GLY A 24 0.49 -12.75 -3.14
N ALA A 25 -0.77 -12.95 -3.51
CA ALA A 25 -1.17 -13.32 -4.87
C ALA A 25 -1.32 -12.09 -5.81
N GLY A 26 -0.77 -10.94 -5.43
CA GLY A 26 -0.77 -9.72 -6.24
C GLY A 26 -1.91 -8.75 -5.92
N PHE A 27 -2.45 -8.78 -4.70
CA PHE A 27 -3.59 -7.92 -4.33
C PHE A 27 -3.21 -6.92 -3.22
N PRO A 28 -3.42 -5.60 -3.45
CA PRO A 28 -4.16 -4.97 -4.57
C PRO A 28 -3.30 -4.60 -5.78
N GLY A 29 -1.98 -4.83 -5.76
CA GLY A 29 -1.03 -4.29 -6.71
C GLY A 29 -1.28 -4.65 -8.19
N ILE A 30 -1.57 -5.92 -8.51
CA ILE A 30 -1.84 -6.35 -9.90
C ILE A 30 -3.09 -5.68 -10.47
N PRO A 31 -4.28 -5.72 -9.82
CA PRO A 31 -5.44 -4.98 -10.30
C PRO A 31 -5.18 -3.49 -10.50
N LEU A 32 -4.45 -2.85 -9.59
CA LEU A 32 -4.10 -1.43 -9.73
C LEU A 32 -3.15 -1.20 -10.90
N ALA A 33 -2.13 -2.05 -11.10
CA ALA A 33 -1.20 -1.93 -12.22
C ALA A 33 -1.88 -2.10 -13.58
N ILE A 34 -2.91 -2.96 -13.67
CA ILE A 34 -3.73 -3.12 -14.88
C ILE A 34 -4.53 -1.83 -15.15
N MET A 35 -5.13 -1.25 -14.14
CA MET A 35 -5.98 -0.06 -14.28
C MET A 35 -5.18 1.24 -14.46
N LEU A 36 -3.92 1.27 -14.04
CA LEU A 36 -3.05 2.44 -14.02
C LEU A 36 -1.72 2.16 -14.76
N PRO A 37 -1.75 1.88 -16.07
CA PRO A 37 -0.57 1.44 -16.83
C PRO A 37 0.55 2.50 -16.89
N GLY A 38 0.22 3.77 -16.68
CA GLY A 38 1.20 4.87 -16.59
C GLY A 38 1.95 4.94 -15.27
N MET A 39 1.50 4.23 -14.22
CA MET A 39 2.14 4.17 -12.92
C MET A 39 3.08 2.96 -12.84
N ARG A 40 4.27 3.14 -12.27
CA ARG A 40 5.19 2.03 -12.00
C ARG A 40 4.88 1.39 -10.65
N PHE A 41 4.69 0.07 -10.64
CA PHE A 41 4.43 -0.70 -9.43
C PHE A 41 5.64 -1.52 -8.99
N THR A 42 5.89 -1.59 -7.68
CA THR A 42 6.78 -2.56 -7.04
C THR A 42 5.92 -3.47 -6.17
N LEU A 43 5.85 -4.76 -6.51
CA LEU A 43 5.11 -5.76 -5.74
C LEU A 43 6.08 -6.47 -4.81
N MET A 44 5.97 -6.26 -3.51
CA MET A 44 6.91 -6.77 -2.51
C MET A 44 6.28 -7.88 -1.67
N ASP A 45 6.97 -9.00 -1.53
CA ASP A 45 6.58 -10.07 -0.60
C ASP A 45 7.81 -10.75 0.01
N ALA A 46 7.68 -11.20 1.25
CA ALA A 46 8.74 -11.89 1.99
C ALA A 46 8.91 -13.37 1.59
N LEU A 47 8.00 -13.93 0.80
CA LEU A 47 8.02 -15.34 0.37
C LEU A 47 8.44 -15.47 -1.10
N GLY A 48 9.61 -16.05 -1.36
CA GLY A 48 10.16 -16.21 -2.70
C GLY A 48 9.20 -16.85 -3.70
N LYS A 49 8.47 -17.91 -3.31
CA LYS A 49 7.47 -18.56 -4.19
C LYS A 49 6.36 -17.60 -4.66
N ARG A 50 5.94 -16.65 -3.81
CA ARG A 50 4.96 -15.63 -4.19
C ARG A 50 5.57 -14.65 -5.18
N VAL A 51 6.81 -14.23 -4.94
CA VAL A 51 7.54 -13.33 -5.84
C VAL A 51 7.73 -13.95 -7.23
N ASP A 52 8.05 -15.24 -7.31
CA ASP A 52 8.17 -15.94 -8.60
C ASP A 52 6.84 -16.03 -9.35
N PHE A 53 5.74 -16.24 -8.62
CA PHE A 53 4.39 -16.15 -9.18
C PHE A 53 4.09 -14.73 -9.70
N LEU A 54 4.39 -13.70 -8.89
CA LEU A 54 4.19 -12.30 -9.28
C LEU A 54 4.97 -11.94 -10.55
N ARG A 55 6.24 -12.34 -10.65
CA ARG A 55 7.06 -12.15 -11.86
C ARG A 55 6.40 -12.77 -13.08
N THR A 56 5.94 -14.03 -12.94
CA THR A 56 5.24 -14.72 -14.03
C THR A 56 3.99 -13.97 -14.50
N VAL A 57 3.19 -13.42 -13.57
CA VAL A 57 1.99 -12.67 -13.91
C VAL A 57 2.34 -11.33 -14.56
N ILE A 58 3.32 -10.60 -14.01
CA ILE A 58 3.81 -9.34 -14.56
C ILE A 58 4.24 -9.52 -16.01
N ASP A 59 5.08 -10.53 -16.28
CA ASP A 59 5.59 -10.83 -17.63
C ASP A 59 4.47 -11.21 -18.60
N ARG A 60 3.57 -12.09 -18.17
CA ARG A 60 2.45 -12.55 -19.02
C ARG A 60 1.46 -11.45 -19.39
N LEU A 61 1.24 -10.52 -18.49
CA LEU A 61 0.29 -9.41 -18.69
C LEU A 61 0.97 -8.15 -19.23
N GLY A 62 2.30 -8.12 -19.35
CA GLY A 62 3.07 -6.94 -19.78
C GLY A 62 2.86 -5.72 -18.88
N LEU A 63 2.80 -5.94 -17.57
CA LEU A 63 2.52 -4.86 -16.61
C LEU A 63 3.74 -3.96 -16.39
N ASN A 64 3.50 -2.67 -16.21
CA ASN A 64 4.52 -1.71 -15.74
C ASN A 64 4.80 -1.94 -14.24
N ALA A 65 5.35 -3.11 -13.92
CA ALA A 65 5.58 -3.54 -12.54
C ALA A 65 6.84 -4.40 -12.43
N VAL A 66 7.38 -4.48 -11.21
CA VAL A 66 8.45 -5.40 -10.83
C VAL A 66 8.06 -6.12 -9.54
N ALA A 67 8.55 -7.35 -9.35
CA ALA A 67 8.35 -8.11 -8.11
C ALA A 67 9.65 -8.19 -7.32
N LEU A 68 9.61 -7.83 -6.03
CA LEU A 68 10.75 -7.73 -5.14
C LEU A 68 10.62 -8.71 -3.97
N HIS A 69 11.60 -9.62 -3.83
CA HIS A 69 11.69 -10.53 -2.69
C HIS A 69 12.39 -9.82 -1.53
N LEU A 70 11.62 -9.18 -0.67
CA LEU A 70 12.15 -8.40 0.45
C LEU A 70 11.07 -8.24 1.53
N ARG A 71 11.50 -8.12 2.79
CA ARG A 71 10.63 -7.71 3.89
C ARG A 71 10.50 -6.19 3.93
N ALA A 72 9.36 -5.70 4.38
CA ALA A 72 9.11 -4.27 4.49
C ALA A 72 10.12 -3.56 5.39
N GLU A 73 10.47 -4.19 6.52
CA GLU A 73 11.42 -3.66 7.50
C GLU A 73 12.85 -3.54 6.93
N ASP A 74 13.23 -4.47 6.04
CA ASP A 74 14.52 -4.44 5.36
C ASP A 74 14.52 -3.42 4.21
N ALA A 75 13.40 -3.29 3.50
CA ALA A 75 13.21 -2.29 2.45
C ALA A 75 13.31 -0.86 3.00
N ALA A 76 12.70 -0.62 4.17
CA ALA A 76 12.75 0.67 4.84
C ALA A 76 14.17 1.15 5.23
N ARG A 77 15.15 0.24 5.23
CA ARG A 77 16.57 0.53 5.53
C ARG A 77 17.43 0.72 4.28
N GLN A 78 16.90 0.38 3.10
CA GLN A 78 17.61 0.58 1.84
C GLN A 78 17.40 2.01 1.33
N GLU A 79 18.51 2.71 1.04
CA GLU A 79 18.49 4.13 0.66
C GLU A 79 17.68 4.40 -0.64
N ASP A 80 17.67 3.44 -1.57
CA ASP A 80 16.95 3.52 -2.84
C ASP A 80 15.45 3.23 -2.73
N LEU A 81 15.00 2.62 -1.62
CA LEU A 81 13.59 2.29 -1.38
C LEU A 81 12.95 3.18 -0.31
N ARG A 82 13.76 3.59 0.69
CA ARG A 82 13.29 4.45 1.77
C ARG A 82 12.81 5.78 1.24
N GLU A 83 11.55 6.15 1.60
CA GLU A 83 10.89 7.37 1.10
C GLU A 83 11.03 7.52 -0.44
N GLY A 84 11.02 6.37 -1.14
CA GLY A 84 11.22 6.29 -2.59
C GLY A 84 9.94 6.27 -3.41
N PHE A 85 8.76 6.03 -2.78
CA PHE A 85 7.49 5.84 -3.48
C PHE A 85 6.52 6.97 -3.21
N ASP A 86 5.72 7.31 -4.22
CA ASP A 86 4.63 8.28 -4.07
C ASP A 86 3.44 7.68 -3.33
N LEU A 87 3.25 6.35 -3.45
CA LEU A 87 2.17 5.61 -2.82
C LEU A 87 2.68 4.26 -2.29
N ALA A 88 2.31 3.92 -1.05
CA ALA A 88 2.42 2.56 -0.53
C ALA A 88 1.04 2.00 -0.26
N VAL A 89 0.77 0.79 -0.75
CA VAL A 89 -0.53 0.11 -0.55
C VAL A 89 -0.35 -1.20 0.18
N ALA A 90 -1.36 -1.62 0.94
CA ALA A 90 -1.42 -2.95 1.52
C ALA A 90 -2.87 -3.40 1.74
N ARG A 91 -3.08 -4.73 1.71
CA ARG A 91 -4.34 -5.39 2.04
C ARG A 91 -4.11 -6.62 2.91
N ALA A 92 -4.82 -6.70 4.05
CA ALA A 92 -4.83 -7.88 4.93
C ALA A 92 -3.43 -8.36 5.39
N VAL A 93 -2.50 -7.41 5.64
CA VAL A 93 -1.13 -7.72 6.04
C VAL A 93 -0.98 -7.72 7.56
N ALA A 94 -1.43 -6.65 8.23
CA ALA A 94 -1.25 -6.45 9.67
C ALA A 94 -2.27 -5.44 10.23
N PRO A 95 -2.39 -5.30 11.56
CA PRO A 95 -3.10 -4.17 12.19
C PRO A 95 -2.50 -2.82 11.77
N MET A 96 -3.27 -1.73 11.88
CA MET A 96 -2.90 -0.42 11.33
C MET A 96 -1.60 0.15 11.92
N ASN A 97 -1.37 0.00 13.22
CA ASN A 97 -0.13 0.45 13.87
C ASN A 97 1.12 -0.21 13.24
N VAL A 98 1.08 -1.52 13.02
CA VAL A 98 2.17 -2.27 12.36
C VAL A 98 2.27 -1.92 10.87
N LEU A 99 1.12 -1.73 10.19
CA LEU A 99 1.13 -1.27 8.80
C LEU A 99 1.80 0.09 8.64
N CYS A 100 1.62 1.00 9.58
CA CYS A 100 2.32 2.29 9.57
C CYS A 100 3.84 2.10 9.58
N GLU A 101 4.35 1.15 10.38
CA GLU A 101 5.79 0.84 10.44
C GLU A 101 6.31 0.23 9.13
N TYR A 102 5.50 -0.54 8.42
CA TYR A 102 5.88 -1.18 7.17
C TYR A 102 5.82 -0.23 5.97
N LEU A 103 4.82 0.65 5.92
CA LEU A 103 4.52 1.43 4.72
C LEU A 103 5.06 2.86 4.79
N LEU A 104 4.89 3.58 5.89
CA LEU A 104 5.27 5.00 5.97
C LEU A 104 6.76 5.25 5.72
N PRO A 105 7.70 4.38 6.15
CA PRO A 105 9.11 4.58 5.82
C PRO A 105 9.44 4.46 4.33
N LEU A 106 8.56 3.86 3.52
CA LEU A 106 8.72 3.73 2.07
C LEU A 106 8.11 4.90 1.28
N VAL A 107 7.23 5.69 1.92
CA VAL A 107 6.50 6.79 1.29
C VAL A 107 7.27 8.09 1.38
N LYS A 108 7.42 8.80 0.26
CA LYS A 108 7.96 10.17 0.20
C LYS A 108 7.14 11.14 1.02
N VAL A 109 7.75 12.17 1.58
CA VAL A 109 7.00 13.31 2.13
C VAL A 109 6.16 13.94 1.01
N GLY A 110 4.88 14.14 1.26
CA GLY A 110 3.89 14.56 0.27
C GLY A 110 3.20 13.39 -0.47
N GLY A 111 3.66 12.16 -0.27
CA GLY A 111 3.00 10.95 -0.77
C GLY A 111 1.94 10.39 0.18
N HIS A 112 1.43 9.20 -0.13
CA HIS A 112 0.31 8.59 0.58
C HIS A 112 0.55 7.12 0.91
N MET A 113 -0.02 6.68 2.02
CA MET A 113 -0.24 5.28 2.33
C MET A 113 -1.73 4.97 2.17
N LEU A 114 -2.05 3.85 1.49
CA LEU A 114 -3.40 3.33 1.31
C LEU A 114 -3.52 1.94 1.94
N ALA A 115 -4.33 1.82 2.97
CA ALA A 115 -4.64 0.55 3.60
C ALA A 115 -6.07 0.11 3.28
N LEU A 116 -6.23 -1.07 2.65
CA LEU A 116 -7.53 -1.69 2.43
C LEU A 116 -7.91 -2.52 3.65
N LYS A 117 -8.99 -2.14 4.32
CA LYS A 117 -9.39 -2.64 5.63
C LYS A 117 -10.86 -3.09 5.65
N GLY A 118 -11.24 -3.76 6.73
CA GLY A 118 -12.62 -4.11 7.08
C GLY A 118 -13.28 -3.05 7.97
N PRO A 119 -14.42 -3.38 8.58
CA PRO A 119 -15.25 -2.44 9.36
C PRO A 119 -14.57 -1.86 10.61
N GLY A 120 -13.58 -2.55 11.20
CA GLY A 120 -12.87 -2.09 12.42
C GLY A 120 -11.77 -1.06 12.17
N VAL A 121 -11.74 -0.39 11.01
CA VAL A 121 -10.65 0.53 10.65
C VAL A 121 -10.55 1.74 11.57
N ASP A 122 -11.67 2.24 12.07
CA ASP A 122 -11.69 3.44 12.94
C ASP A 122 -11.01 3.15 14.29
N GLU A 123 -11.27 1.99 14.89
CA GLU A 123 -10.61 1.52 16.11
C GLU A 123 -9.12 1.23 15.87
N GLU A 124 -8.77 0.65 14.73
CA GLU A 124 -7.37 0.43 14.37
C GLU A 124 -6.61 1.74 14.16
N LEU A 125 -7.24 2.76 13.56
CA LEU A 125 -6.65 4.09 13.40
C LEU A 125 -6.43 4.79 14.75
N ALA A 126 -7.39 4.69 15.68
CA ALA A 126 -7.22 5.22 17.03
C ALA A 126 -6.04 4.55 17.76
N GLN A 127 -5.87 3.24 17.61
CA GLN A 127 -4.73 2.51 18.19
C GLN A 127 -3.40 2.83 17.49
N ALA A 128 -3.43 3.30 16.24
CA ALA A 128 -2.26 3.64 15.45
C ALA A 128 -1.81 5.11 15.60
N GLU A 129 -2.51 5.94 16.38
CA GLU A 129 -2.24 7.39 16.48
C GLU A 129 -0.78 7.72 16.81
N ASN A 130 -0.19 7.01 17.78
CA ASN A 130 1.21 7.19 18.14
C ASN A 130 2.16 6.79 17.01
N ALA A 131 1.90 5.67 16.32
CA ALA A 131 2.72 5.23 15.18
C ALA A 131 2.63 6.23 14.02
N LEU A 132 1.43 6.71 13.70
CA LEU A 132 1.22 7.75 12.69
C LEU A 132 2.04 9.00 13.00
N GLN A 133 1.94 9.52 14.23
CA GLN A 133 2.67 10.71 14.65
C GLN A 133 4.19 10.51 14.56
N LEU A 134 4.71 9.38 15.06
CA LEU A 134 6.14 9.08 15.07
C LEU A 134 6.72 8.89 13.66
N LEU A 135 5.94 8.31 12.75
CA LEU A 135 6.40 7.97 11.39
C LEU A 135 6.08 9.04 10.35
N GLY A 136 5.50 10.17 10.77
CA GLY A 136 5.17 11.30 9.91
C GLY A 136 3.92 11.10 9.06
N GLY A 137 2.99 10.26 9.50
CA GLY A 137 1.69 10.04 8.87
C GLY A 137 0.58 10.86 9.49
N LYS A 138 -0.42 11.23 8.69
CA LYS A 138 -1.66 11.88 9.14
C LYS A 138 -2.84 11.26 8.40
N VAL A 139 -3.87 10.82 9.12
CA VAL A 139 -5.11 10.34 8.49
C VAL A 139 -5.71 11.48 7.67
N GLU A 140 -5.91 11.24 6.38
CA GLU A 140 -6.52 12.18 5.46
C GLU A 140 -8.02 11.91 5.32
N ARG A 141 -8.36 10.65 5.02
CA ARG A 141 -9.76 10.21 4.89
C ARG A 141 -9.89 8.70 5.06
N VAL A 142 -11.09 8.27 5.44
CA VAL A 142 -11.54 6.88 5.36
C VAL A 142 -12.69 6.84 4.37
N GLN A 143 -12.52 6.06 3.30
CA GLN A 143 -13.45 5.97 2.19
C GLN A 143 -14.14 4.60 2.20
N PRO A 144 -15.48 4.52 2.19
CA PRO A 144 -16.16 3.25 2.00
C PRO A 144 -15.89 2.71 0.59
N LEU A 145 -15.67 1.40 0.48
CA LEU A 145 -15.48 0.72 -0.79
C LEU A 145 -16.80 0.07 -1.21
N VAL A 146 -17.51 0.73 -2.11
CA VAL A 146 -18.79 0.23 -2.61
C VAL A 146 -18.55 -0.78 -3.73
N ILE A 147 -19.01 -2.01 -3.54
CA ILE A 147 -18.92 -3.08 -4.54
C ILE A 147 -20.33 -3.43 -4.96
N PRO A 148 -20.71 -3.21 -6.24
CA PRO A 148 -22.05 -3.48 -6.71
C PRO A 148 -22.48 -4.94 -6.44
N GLY A 149 -23.65 -5.12 -5.85
CA GLY A 149 -24.22 -6.44 -5.53
C GLY A 149 -23.58 -7.14 -4.33
N ARG A 150 -22.81 -6.43 -3.51
CA ARG A 150 -22.22 -6.93 -2.26
C ARG A 150 -22.48 -5.95 -1.12
N ASP A 151 -22.89 -6.50 0.02
CA ASP A 151 -23.05 -5.75 1.28
C ASP A 151 -21.82 -6.00 2.17
N TRP A 152 -20.66 -5.53 1.69
CA TRP A 152 -19.39 -5.64 2.41
C TRP A 152 -18.99 -4.28 2.97
N ASP A 153 -18.72 -4.20 4.26
CA ASP A 153 -18.16 -3.01 4.88
C ASP A 153 -16.63 -3.00 4.76
N HIS A 154 -16.16 -2.83 3.51
CA HIS A 154 -14.75 -2.61 3.22
C HIS A 154 -14.45 -1.12 3.12
N ARG A 155 -13.28 -0.72 3.60
CA ARG A 155 -12.87 0.68 3.65
C ARG A 155 -11.44 0.86 3.18
N ALA A 156 -11.17 1.99 2.56
CA ALA A 156 -9.83 2.46 2.22
C ALA A 156 -9.44 3.58 3.19
N ALA A 157 -8.42 3.34 4.01
CA ALA A 157 -7.81 4.36 4.85
C ALA A 157 -6.66 5.02 4.08
N TRP A 158 -6.77 6.32 3.87
CA TRP A 158 -5.75 7.16 3.24
C TRP A 158 -5.00 7.94 4.30
N ILE A 159 -3.69 7.78 4.32
CA ILE A 159 -2.78 8.44 5.23
C ILE A 159 -1.80 9.28 4.42
N ALA A 160 -1.80 10.59 4.62
CA ALA A 160 -0.83 11.50 4.01
C ALA A 160 0.51 11.41 4.76
N LYS A 161 1.61 11.36 4.03
CA LYS A 161 2.97 11.46 4.57
C LYS A 161 3.35 12.93 4.70
N THR A 162 3.32 13.47 5.91
CA THR A 162 3.50 14.90 6.20
C THR A 162 4.89 15.27 6.72
N ALA A 163 5.66 14.28 7.21
CA ALA A 163 7.00 14.49 7.71
C ALA A 163 7.89 13.26 7.45
N PRO A 164 9.23 13.40 7.41
CA PRO A 164 10.13 12.27 7.24
C PRO A 164 10.02 11.27 8.39
N THR A 165 10.16 9.98 8.07
CA THR A 165 10.28 8.93 9.10
C THR A 165 11.67 9.02 9.76
N PRO A 166 11.74 9.06 11.11
CA PRO A 166 13.04 9.10 11.80
C PRO A 166 13.91 7.89 11.43
N ARG A 167 15.24 8.10 11.33
CA ARG A 167 16.19 7.06 10.86
C ARG A 167 16.28 5.80 11.71
N LYS A 168 15.77 5.85 12.94
CA LYS A 168 15.75 4.68 13.85
C LYS A 168 14.65 3.63 13.48
N TYR A 169 13.71 4.00 12.64
CA TYR A 169 12.65 3.14 12.13
C TYR A 169 12.87 2.73 10.69
#